data_7f431e7dc0940fac780c5456314b946b
#
_entry.id   7f431e7dc0940fac780c5456314b946b
#
_cell.length_a   1.000
_cell.length_b   1.000
_cell.length_c   1.000
_cell.angle_alpha   90.00
_cell.angle_beta   90.00
_cell.angle_gamma   90.00
#
_symmetry.space_group_name_H-M   'P 1'
#
loop_
_entity.id
_entity.type
_entity.pdbx_description
1 polymer ?
#
loop_
_entity_poly.entity_id
_entity_poly.type
_entity_poly.pdbx_seq_one_letter_code
_entity_poly.pdbx_strand_id
1 'polypeptide(L)'
;MTASLAVTIPARAAGIEMTYLTPAYLKGTVASTERIVADWNKANPNATVKIVYGDVNNMQDKLTTAFAGNVAPDIFQHEAASILEFSKQGYLADISKEMAPLKSSIPAGLWAVGSYKNKLYGAPTMTQTYTVFANVDAFKKAGVKIPTGTNTFTWDDYRELAKKFTTDGKYGVAWGLRSPAAMTMIMGANYNAQFFRGLTSSSGASLYIGKPELEVPSRIWDMIYTDKSIDPAALSMSGAGPVPGFLAGKYAMIFAASYVAADLDVAAKAAGFNWTALPLLKGVNNKQGANPQTLSVSKQSKYPKQAAAFIRFMLQDANLSELALGEGLIPSTKGSLKSALATKKDSAGWTQILDDGEALALAPFTLVPKYQKWKDTVLQPAMQQYLQGKISLAELKKRQVDGFKAIR
;
A
#
# COMPACT_ATOMS: atom_id res chain seq x y z
N MET A 1 30.75 -64.93 22.94
CA MET A 1 29.45 -64.26 22.79
C MET A 1 29.69 -62.77 22.95
N THR A 2 29.81 -62.01 21.87
CA THR A 2 29.99 -60.55 21.88
C THR A 2 28.61 -59.93 21.70
N ALA A 3 28.07 -59.32 22.75
CA ALA A 3 26.83 -58.56 22.67
C ALA A 3 27.07 -57.20 22.02
N SER A 4 26.51 -57.00 20.82
CA SER A 4 26.51 -55.74 20.12
C SER A 4 25.43 -54.82 20.74
N LEU A 5 25.83 -53.76 21.43
CA LEU A 5 24.96 -52.71 21.91
C LEU A 5 24.55 -51.82 20.69
N ALA A 6 23.33 -52.02 20.22
CA ALA A 6 22.71 -51.09 19.24
C ALA A 6 22.42 -49.76 19.94
N VAL A 7 23.19 -48.73 19.59
CA VAL A 7 22.88 -47.36 19.98
C VAL A 7 21.70 -46.90 19.13
N THR A 8 20.52 -46.87 19.72
CA THR A 8 19.33 -46.19 19.09
C THR A 8 19.53 -44.71 19.16
N ILE A 9 19.88 -44.10 18.03
CA ILE A 9 19.83 -42.65 17.85
C ILE A 9 18.34 -42.26 17.87
N PRO A 10 17.87 -41.42 18.81
CA PRO A 10 16.48 -40.99 18.80
C PRO A 10 16.18 -40.28 17.46
N ALA A 11 15.16 -40.73 16.76
CA ALA A 11 14.67 -40.07 15.55
C ALA A 11 14.37 -38.63 15.93
N ARG A 12 15.10 -37.68 15.33
CA ARG A 12 14.83 -36.25 15.45
C ARG A 12 13.39 -36.05 14.99
N ALA A 13 12.50 -35.54 15.85
CA ALA A 13 11.14 -35.22 15.45
C ALA A 13 11.20 -34.39 14.18
N ALA A 14 10.44 -34.80 13.16
CA ALA A 14 10.38 -34.06 11.91
C ALA A 14 10.03 -32.57 12.20
N GLY A 15 10.90 -31.67 11.79
CA GLY A 15 10.71 -30.25 12.04
C GLY A 15 9.43 -29.77 11.35
N ILE A 16 8.81 -28.73 11.91
CA ILE A 16 7.67 -28.03 11.31
C ILE A 16 8.15 -27.22 10.13
N GLU A 17 7.52 -27.36 8.97
CA GLU A 17 7.67 -26.44 7.84
C GLU A 17 6.35 -25.71 7.62
N MET A 18 6.35 -24.37 7.74
CA MET A 18 5.20 -23.50 7.52
C MET A 18 5.32 -22.84 6.15
N THR A 19 4.20 -22.64 5.48
CA THR A 19 4.14 -21.93 4.19
C THR A 19 3.84 -20.45 4.42
N TYR A 20 4.61 -19.57 3.74
CA TYR A 20 4.39 -18.13 3.73
C TYR A 20 4.11 -17.66 2.29
N LEU A 21 2.84 -17.32 2.01
CA LEU A 21 2.41 -16.75 0.74
C LEU A 21 2.56 -15.23 0.77
N THR A 22 3.39 -14.69 -0.12
CA THR A 22 3.63 -13.26 -0.25
C THR A 22 3.74 -12.86 -1.73
N PRO A 23 3.33 -11.64 -2.12
CA PRO A 23 3.61 -11.14 -3.45
C PRO A 23 5.10 -10.86 -3.67
N ALA A 24 5.57 -11.07 -4.89
CA ALA A 24 6.91 -10.63 -5.32
C ALA A 24 6.79 -9.23 -5.94
N TYR A 25 6.61 -8.19 -5.12
CA TYR A 25 6.35 -6.83 -5.61
C TYR A 25 7.55 -6.25 -6.36
N LEU A 26 8.69 -6.12 -5.69
CA LEU A 26 9.92 -5.53 -6.21
C LEU A 26 11.11 -6.45 -5.90
N LYS A 27 12.21 -6.28 -6.63
CA LYS A 27 13.45 -7.03 -6.36
C LYS A 27 13.96 -6.84 -4.93
N GLY A 28 13.86 -5.61 -4.41
CA GLY A 28 14.23 -5.29 -3.02
C GLY A 28 13.37 -6.02 -2.00
N THR A 29 12.05 -6.11 -2.23
CA THR A 29 11.12 -6.86 -1.38
C THR A 29 11.43 -8.34 -1.36
N VAL A 30 11.71 -8.93 -2.54
CA VAL A 30 12.07 -10.36 -2.66
C VAL A 30 13.36 -10.64 -1.87
N ALA A 31 14.43 -9.85 -2.11
CA ALA A 31 15.71 -10.02 -1.43
C ALA A 31 15.58 -9.90 0.11
N SER A 32 14.85 -8.88 0.59
CA SER A 32 14.61 -8.69 2.03
C SER A 32 13.80 -9.85 2.61
N THR A 33 12.77 -10.33 1.92
CA THR A 33 11.94 -11.45 2.36
C THR A 33 12.77 -12.73 2.47
N GLU A 34 13.58 -13.04 1.45
CA GLU A 34 14.44 -14.22 1.44
C GLU A 34 15.48 -14.19 2.57
N ARG A 35 16.11 -13.03 2.80
CA ARG A 35 17.06 -12.85 3.90
C ARG A 35 16.36 -13.07 5.26
N ILE A 36 15.22 -12.42 5.50
CA ILE A 36 14.47 -12.51 6.77
C ILE A 36 14.06 -13.98 7.04
N VAL A 37 13.56 -14.67 6.01
CA VAL A 37 13.18 -16.10 6.14
C VAL A 37 14.40 -16.97 6.37
N ALA A 38 15.54 -16.73 5.73
CA ALA A 38 16.77 -17.46 5.97
C ALA A 38 17.27 -17.28 7.42
N ASP A 39 17.23 -16.07 7.95
CA ASP A 39 17.60 -15.77 9.34
C ASP A 39 16.65 -16.44 10.35
N TRP A 40 15.34 -16.41 10.08
CA TRP A 40 14.38 -17.15 10.87
C TRP A 40 14.67 -18.66 10.87
N ASN A 41 14.85 -19.26 9.71
CA ASN A 41 15.08 -20.69 9.56
C ASN A 41 16.36 -21.13 10.25
N LYS A 42 17.42 -20.31 10.17
CA LYS A 42 18.68 -20.54 10.90
C LYS A 42 18.49 -20.53 12.41
N ALA A 43 17.71 -19.56 12.91
CA ALA A 43 17.44 -19.42 14.35
C ALA A 43 16.41 -20.45 14.86
N ASN A 44 15.56 -20.99 13.99
CA ASN A 44 14.44 -21.88 14.33
C ASN A 44 14.44 -23.16 13.48
N PRO A 45 15.47 -24.04 13.58
CA PRO A 45 15.62 -25.20 12.69
C PRO A 45 14.52 -26.27 12.86
N ASN A 46 13.73 -26.18 13.94
CA ASN A 46 12.59 -27.06 14.19
C ASN A 46 11.24 -26.46 13.78
N ALA A 47 11.22 -25.21 13.29
CA ALA A 47 10.01 -24.51 12.84
C ALA A 47 10.38 -23.57 11.68
N THR A 48 10.66 -24.14 10.52
CA THR A 48 11.09 -23.41 9.32
C THR A 48 9.92 -22.84 8.56
N VAL A 49 10.22 -21.85 7.70
CA VAL A 49 9.27 -21.19 6.79
C VAL A 49 9.72 -21.38 5.35
N LYS A 50 8.79 -21.78 4.49
CA LYS A 50 8.96 -21.86 3.03
C LYS A 50 8.18 -20.74 2.37
N ILE A 51 8.87 -19.93 1.57
CA ILE A 51 8.24 -18.85 0.80
C ILE A 51 7.49 -19.42 -0.39
N VAL A 52 6.29 -18.92 -0.62
CA VAL A 52 5.48 -19.14 -1.82
C VAL A 52 5.16 -17.78 -2.41
N TYR A 53 5.66 -17.49 -3.59
CA TYR A 53 5.32 -16.24 -4.26
C TYR A 53 3.99 -16.31 -5.00
N GLY A 54 3.22 -15.23 -4.93
CA GLY A 54 1.95 -15.05 -5.63
C GLY A 54 1.98 -13.81 -6.51
N ASP A 55 1.09 -13.78 -7.52
CA ASP A 55 0.84 -12.57 -8.29
C ASP A 55 -0.11 -11.65 -7.49
N VAL A 56 0.28 -10.40 -7.31
CA VAL A 56 -0.49 -9.38 -6.58
C VAL A 56 -1.91 -9.20 -7.14
N ASN A 57 -2.07 -9.31 -8.46
CA ASN A 57 -3.36 -9.09 -9.13
C ASN A 57 -4.37 -10.22 -8.86
N ASN A 58 -3.88 -11.42 -8.50
CA ASN A 58 -4.69 -12.62 -8.27
C ASN A 58 -4.71 -13.05 -6.80
N MET A 59 -4.08 -12.28 -5.90
CA MET A 59 -3.90 -12.71 -4.51
C MET A 59 -5.23 -12.95 -3.80
N GLN A 60 -6.22 -12.07 -3.99
CA GLN A 60 -7.54 -12.21 -3.38
C GLN A 60 -8.23 -13.52 -3.80
N ASP A 61 -8.25 -13.80 -5.12
CA ASP A 61 -8.93 -15.00 -5.66
C ASP A 61 -8.17 -16.27 -5.25
N LYS A 62 -6.83 -16.23 -5.27
CA LYS A 62 -5.99 -17.33 -4.82
C LYS A 62 -6.25 -17.70 -3.36
N LEU A 63 -6.31 -16.71 -2.46
CA LEU A 63 -6.61 -16.92 -1.05
C LEU A 63 -8.05 -17.41 -0.85
N THR A 64 -9.02 -16.81 -1.52
CA THR A 64 -10.43 -17.22 -1.43
C THR A 64 -10.61 -18.68 -1.84
N THR A 65 -10.00 -19.09 -2.97
CA THR A 65 -10.02 -20.48 -3.45
C THR A 65 -9.31 -21.42 -2.49
N ALA A 66 -8.14 -21.03 -1.97
CA ALA A 66 -7.37 -21.85 -1.04
C ALA A 66 -8.10 -22.07 0.29
N PHE A 67 -8.77 -21.04 0.82
CA PHE A 67 -9.62 -21.17 2.02
C PHE A 67 -10.81 -22.10 1.78
N ALA A 68 -11.51 -21.95 0.65
CA ALA A 68 -12.64 -22.80 0.29
C ALA A 68 -12.22 -24.27 0.09
N GLY A 69 -11.02 -24.50 -0.49
CA GLY A 69 -10.45 -25.81 -0.71
C GLY A 69 -9.77 -26.43 0.51
N ASN A 70 -9.71 -25.73 1.65
CA ASN A 70 -9.00 -26.14 2.88
C ASN A 70 -7.51 -26.44 2.66
N VAL A 71 -6.87 -25.67 1.77
CA VAL A 71 -5.44 -25.74 1.41
C VAL A 71 -4.75 -24.38 1.54
N ALA A 72 -5.25 -23.52 2.42
CA ALA A 72 -4.69 -22.20 2.63
C ALA A 72 -3.25 -22.27 3.20
N PRO A 73 -2.36 -21.33 2.84
CA PRO A 73 -1.04 -21.21 3.44
C PRO A 73 -1.14 -20.94 4.94
N ASP A 74 -0.09 -21.28 5.70
CA ASP A 74 -0.05 -20.99 7.14
C ASP A 74 -0.04 -19.50 7.42
N ILE A 75 0.77 -18.76 6.66
CA ILE A 75 0.98 -17.32 6.76
C ILE A 75 0.78 -16.70 5.39
N PHE A 76 0.18 -15.54 5.34
CA PHE A 76 0.07 -14.80 4.08
C PHE A 76 0.09 -13.29 4.29
N GLN A 77 0.55 -12.58 3.26
CA GLN A 77 0.54 -11.13 3.16
C GLN A 77 -0.63 -10.68 2.28
N HIS A 78 -1.43 -9.73 2.77
CA HIS A 78 -2.49 -9.12 1.99
C HIS A 78 -2.86 -7.73 2.50
N GLU A 79 -3.62 -6.97 1.70
CA GLU A 79 -4.10 -5.64 2.09
C GLU A 79 -5.14 -5.72 3.22
N ALA A 80 -5.09 -4.76 4.13
CA ALA A 80 -6.00 -4.68 5.29
C ALA A 80 -7.49 -4.67 4.89
N ALA A 81 -7.83 -4.08 3.74
CA ALA A 81 -9.20 -4.05 3.23
C ALA A 81 -9.85 -5.45 3.06
N SER A 82 -9.04 -6.50 2.85
CA SER A 82 -9.52 -7.89 2.71
C SER A 82 -9.61 -8.64 4.05
N ILE A 83 -8.90 -8.19 5.09
CA ILE A 83 -8.81 -8.90 6.36
C ILE A 83 -10.15 -8.95 7.08
N LEU A 84 -10.92 -7.88 7.03
CA LEU A 84 -12.25 -7.84 7.65
C LEU A 84 -13.19 -8.92 7.06
N GLU A 85 -13.16 -9.11 5.75
CA GLU A 85 -13.97 -10.13 5.07
C GLU A 85 -13.56 -11.53 5.47
N PHE A 86 -12.28 -11.87 5.38
CA PHE A 86 -11.74 -13.17 5.78
C PHE A 86 -11.96 -13.46 7.27
N SER A 87 -11.88 -12.42 8.13
CA SER A 87 -12.17 -12.56 9.57
C SER A 87 -13.64 -12.90 9.82
N LYS A 88 -14.58 -12.26 9.11
CA LYS A 88 -16.02 -12.55 9.20
C LYS A 88 -16.36 -13.95 8.73
N GLN A 89 -15.70 -14.44 7.72
CA GLN A 89 -15.85 -15.79 7.19
C GLN A 89 -15.20 -16.86 8.09
N GLY A 90 -14.43 -16.43 9.10
CA GLY A 90 -13.79 -17.33 10.05
C GLY A 90 -12.54 -18.04 9.53
N TYR A 91 -11.91 -17.51 8.49
CA TYR A 91 -10.73 -18.10 7.85
C TYR A 91 -9.41 -17.77 8.58
N LEU A 92 -9.41 -16.78 9.48
CA LEU A 92 -8.19 -16.30 10.12
C LEU A 92 -8.08 -16.73 11.59
N ALA A 93 -6.86 -16.98 12.02
CA ALA A 93 -6.53 -17.21 13.43
C ALA A 93 -6.43 -15.87 14.18
N ASP A 94 -6.88 -15.86 15.43
CA ASP A 94 -6.70 -14.74 16.35
C ASP A 94 -5.24 -14.70 16.83
N ILE A 95 -4.53 -13.64 16.45
CA ILE A 95 -3.11 -13.41 16.82
C ILE A 95 -2.94 -12.30 17.85
N SER A 96 -4.02 -11.89 18.52
CA SER A 96 -4.02 -10.78 19.48
C SER A 96 -2.99 -10.94 20.59
N LYS A 97 -2.90 -12.17 21.14
CA LYS A 97 -2.00 -12.48 22.25
C LYS A 97 -0.53 -12.37 21.84
N GLU A 98 -0.20 -12.96 20.71
CA GLU A 98 1.17 -13.00 20.19
C GLU A 98 1.66 -11.62 19.76
N MET A 99 0.75 -10.76 19.28
CA MET A 99 1.06 -9.40 18.83
C MET A 99 0.90 -8.33 19.94
N ALA A 100 0.40 -8.68 21.11
CA ALA A 100 0.19 -7.73 22.22
C ALA A 100 1.44 -6.88 22.57
N PRO A 101 2.67 -7.42 22.56
CA PRO A 101 3.88 -6.63 22.82
C PRO A 101 4.11 -5.49 21.83
N LEU A 102 3.57 -5.57 20.59
CA LEU A 102 3.77 -4.58 19.54
C LEU A 102 2.65 -3.52 19.53
N LYS A 103 1.59 -3.68 20.31
CA LYS A 103 0.41 -2.80 20.26
C LYS A 103 0.73 -1.32 20.50
N SER A 104 1.66 -1.02 21.40
CA SER A 104 2.06 0.37 21.71
C SER A 104 3.01 0.98 20.67
N SER A 105 3.67 0.15 19.87
CA SER A 105 4.59 0.58 18.81
C SER A 105 3.89 0.85 17.47
N ILE A 106 2.67 0.36 17.30
CA ILE A 106 1.87 0.53 16.07
C ILE A 106 0.78 1.57 16.32
N PRO A 107 0.60 2.59 15.44
CA PRO A 107 -0.47 3.55 15.54
C PRO A 107 -1.85 2.88 15.67
N ALA A 108 -2.70 3.39 16.56
CA ALA A 108 -4.00 2.77 16.87
C ALA A 108 -4.90 2.62 15.63
N GLY A 109 -4.85 3.57 14.69
CA GLY A 109 -5.57 3.51 13.42
C GLY A 109 -5.12 2.34 12.53
N LEU A 110 -3.81 2.08 12.46
CA LEU A 110 -3.26 0.93 11.72
C LEU A 110 -3.59 -0.39 12.41
N TRP A 111 -3.55 -0.42 13.74
CA TRP A 111 -3.96 -1.62 14.49
C TRP A 111 -5.43 -1.98 14.27
N ALA A 112 -6.28 -0.96 14.19
CA ALA A 112 -7.73 -1.15 14.03
C ALA A 112 -8.10 -1.84 12.70
N VAL A 113 -7.37 -1.58 11.60
CA VAL A 113 -7.68 -2.16 10.29
C VAL A 113 -7.46 -3.68 10.22
N GLY A 114 -6.53 -4.21 11.03
CA GLY A 114 -6.31 -5.65 11.16
C GLY A 114 -7.21 -6.33 12.18
N SER A 115 -8.12 -5.57 12.84
CA SER A 115 -8.92 -6.04 13.98
C SER A 115 -10.39 -6.23 13.60
N TYR A 116 -11.01 -7.28 14.15
CA TYR A 116 -12.44 -7.54 14.08
C TYR A 116 -12.97 -8.08 15.42
N LYS A 117 -14.06 -7.51 15.93
CA LYS A 117 -14.65 -7.90 17.25
C LYS A 117 -13.60 -7.94 18.36
N ASN A 118 -12.79 -6.89 18.47
CA ASN A 118 -11.69 -6.73 19.46
C ASN A 118 -10.56 -7.79 19.38
N LYS A 119 -10.45 -8.51 18.29
CA LYS A 119 -9.38 -9.49 18.02
C LYS A 119 -8.56 -9.04 16.83
N LEU A 120 -7.25 -9.27 16.86
CA LEU A 120 -6.34 -8.98 15.75
C LEU A 120 -6.22 -10.22 14.86
N TYR A 121 -6.50 -10.04 13.58
CA TYR A 121 -6.43 -11.08 12.56
C TYR A 121 -5.38 -10.78 11.47
N GLY A 122 -4.98 -9.53 11.33
CA GLY A 122 -3.90 -9.09 10.43
C GLY A 122 -2.99 -8.10 11.14
N ALA A 123 -1.72 -8.45 11.31
CA ALA A 123 -0.72 -7.55 11.85
C ALA A 123 -0.30 -6.55 10.76
N PRO A 124 -0.52 -5.23 10.91
CA PRO A 124 -0.13 -4.25 9.91
C PRO A 124 1.40 -4.17 9.80
N THR A 125 1.92 -4.19 8.58
CA THR A 125 3.36 -4.19 8.30
C THR A 125 3.83 -2.86 7.75
N MET A 126 3.27 -2.41 6.64
CA MET A 126 3.71 -1.20 5.95
C MET A 126 2.58 -0.61 5.11
N THR A 127 2.70 0.65 4.76
CA THR A 127 1.70 1.36 3.96
C THR A 127 2.37 2.33 3.00
N GLN A 128 1.63 2.75 1.98
CA GLN A 128 2.09 3.73 1.00
C GLN A 128 1.44 5.08 1.23
N THR A 129 2.13 6.13 0.80
CA THR A 129 1.55 7.46 0.52
C THR A 129 1.49 7.67 -0.98
N TYR A 130 0.65 8.60 -1.42
CA TYR A 130 0.69 9.15 -2.76
C TYR A 130 1.30 10.54 -2.70
N THR A 131 2.38 10.75 -3.43
CA THR A 131 3.12 12.00 -3.41
C THR A 131 3.52 12.45 -4.80
N VAL A 132 3.99 13.68 -4.90
CA VAL A 132 4.58 14.23 -6.11
C VAL A 132 6.09 14.00 -6.07
N PHE A 133 6.60 13.25 -7.02
CA PHE A 133 8.03 13.17 -7.28
C PHE A 133 8.42 14.30 -8.22
N ALA A 134 9.34 15.14 -7.81
CA ALA A 134 9.77 16.34 -8.53
C ALA A 134 11.18 16.19 -9.10
N ASN A 135 11.39 16.63 -10.34
CA ASN A 135 12.69 16.82 -10.94
C ASN A 135 13.31 18.10 -10.37
N VAL A 136 14.32 17.95 -9.51
CA VAL A 136 14.97 19.05 -8.79
C VAL A 136 15.58 20.09 -9.77
N ASP A 137 16.19 19.62 -10.85
CA ASP A 137 16.84 20.50 -11.83
C ASP A 137 15.79 21.29 -12.65
N ALA A 138 14.63 20.68 -12.95
CA ALA A 138 13.54 21.39 -13.60
C ALA A 138 12.97 22.51 -12.71
N PHE A 139 12.77 22.22 -11.41
CA PHE A 139 12.31 23.22 -10.44
C PHE A 139 13.31 24.36 -10.29
N LYS A 140 14.60 24.05 -10.14
CA LYS A 140 15.69 25.02 -10.05
C LYS A 140 15.73 25.94 -11.31
N LYS A 141 15.66 25.33 -12.51
CA LYS A 141 15.65 26.07 -13.78
C LYS A 141 14.46 27.03 -13.89
N ALA A 142 13.30 26.62 -13.37
CA ALA A 142 12.07 27.42 -13.39
C ALA A 142 11.99 28.46 -12.24
N GLY A 143 12.99 28.53 -11.36
CA GLY A 143 12.98 29.41 -10.19
C GLY A 143 11.91 29.03 -9.15
N VAL A 144 11.48 27.77 -9.11
CA VAL A 144 10.46 27.28 -8.18
C VAL A 144 11.15 26.67 -6.95
N LYS A 145 10.85 27.23 -5.79
CA LYS A 145 11.36 26.68 -4.53
C LYS A 145 10.58 25.41 -4.18
N ILE A 146 11.30 24.34 -3.90
CA ILE A 146 10.71 23.07 -3.42
C ILE A 146 10.35 23.25 -1.94
N PRO A 147 9.07 23.00 -1.56
CA PRO A 147 8.66 23.04 -0.15
C PRO A 147 9.24 21.87 0.63
N THR A 148 9.40 22.02 1.93
CA THR A 148 9.92 21.00 2.84
C THR A 148 9.18 20.99 4.17
N GLY A 149 9.16 19.86 4.84
CA GLY A 149 8.51 19.70 6.15
C GLY A 149 6.99 19.87 6.06
N THR A 150 6.45 20.75 6.89
CA THR A 150 5.00 21.04 6.92
C THR A 150 4.53 22.04 5.88
N ASN A 151 5.46 22.79 5.25
CA ASN A 151 5.14 23.61 4.09
C ASN A 151 4.84 22.69 2.91
N THR A 152 3.70 22.89 2.25
CA THR A 152 3.33 22.09 1.10
C THR A 152 2.54 22.92 0.08
N PHE A 153 2.53 22.45 -1.15
CA PHE A 153 1.67 22.99 -2.17
C PHE A 153 0.21 22.58 -1.94
N THR A 154 -0.70 23.50 -2.18
CA THR A 154 -2.11 23.13 -2.35
C THR A 154 -2.31 22.39 -3.67
N TRP A 155 -3.47 21.75 -3.83
CA TRP A 155 -3.86 21.18 -5.13
C TRP A 155 -3.92 22.24 -6.23
N ASP A 156 -4.25 23.50 -5.87
CA ASP A 156 -4.30 24.60 -6.84
C ASP A 156 -2.87 25.03 -7.23
N ASP A 157 -1.95 25.15 -6.26
CA ASP A 157 -0.53 25.40 -6.56
C ASP A 157 0.07 24.31 -7.45
N TYR A 158 -0.21 23.05 -7.14
CA TYR A 158 0.23 21.91 -7.94
C TYR A 158 -0.29 21.96 -9.36
N ARG A 159 -1.56 22.31 -9.55
CA ARG A 159 -2.19 22.49 -10.84
C ARG A 159 -1.53 23.63 -11.65
N GLU A 160 -1.26 24.79 -11.01
CA GLU A 160 -0.55 25.91 -11.64
C GLU A 160 0.89 25.53 -12.01
N LEU A 161 1.59 24.81 -11.13
CA LEU A 161 2.93 24.30 -11.45
C LEU A 161 2.90 23.33 -12.64
N ALA A 162 1.92 22.44 -12.70
CA ALA A 162 1.78 21.52 -13.81
C ALA A 162 1.59 22.28 -15.14
N LYS A 163 0.78 23.33 -15.16
CA LYS A 163 0.63 24.22 -16.33
C LYS A 163 1.94 24.94 -16.67
N LYS A 164 2.62 25.51 -15.67
CA LYS A 164 3.91 26.21 -15.84
C LYS A 164 4.97 25.33 -16.49
N PHE A 165 5.03 24.06 -16.11
CA PHE A 165 5.99 23.11 -16.66
C PHE A 165 5.57 22.47 -17.99
N THR A 166 4.33 22.68 -18.42
CA THR A 166 3.85 22.17 -19.71
C THR A 166 4.31 23.10 -20.83
N THR A 167 5.07 22.54 -21.76
CA THR A 167 5.60 23.22 -22.96
C THR A 167 5.48 22.29 -24.15
N ASP A 168 5.77 22.76 -25.35
CA ASP A 168 5.74 21.91 -26.56
C ASP A 168 6.58 20.65 -26.40
N GLY A 169 5.94 19.49 -26.54
CA GLY A 169 6.57 18.18 -26.40
C GLY A 169 6.84 17.70 -24.97
N LYS A 170 6.49 18.50 -23.95
CA LYS A 170 6.65 18.14 -22.52
C LYS A 170 5.39 18.44 -21.73
N TYR A 171 5.11 17.60 -20.77
CA TYR A 171 4.00 17.79 -19.85
C TYR A 171 4.51 18.12 -18.44
N GLY A 172 3.78 18.98 -17.74
CA GLY A 172 4.14 19.33 -16.37
C GLY A 172 4.12 18.12 -15.45
N VAL A 173 3.18 17.21 -15.70
CA VAL A 173 3.01 16.02 -14.85
C VAL A 173 2.52 14.80 -15.64
N ALA A 174 2.88 13.62 -15.13
CA ALA A 174 2.25 12.36 -15.53
C ALA A 174 1.80 11.56 -14.30
N TRP A 175 0.76 10.75 -14.49
CA TRP A 175 0.13 9.90 -13.49
C TRP A 175 -0.06 8.49 -14.03
N GLY A 176 -0.08 7.51 -13.14
CA GLY A 176 -0.52 6.14 -13.48
C GLY A 176 -2.03 6.00 -13.33
N LEU A 177 -2.81 6.37 -14.36
CA LEU A 177 -4.27 6.44 -14.30
C LEU A 177 -4.99 5.20 -14.87
N ARG A 178 -4.27 4.12 -15.15
CA ARG A 178 -4.92 2.86 -15.57
C ARG A 178 -5.78 2.25 -14.46
N SER A 179 -5.44 2.49 -13.19
CA SER A 179 -6.16 1.96 -12.02
C SER A 179 -6.36 3.04 -10.96
N PRO A 180 -7.17 4.11 -11.22
CA PRO A 180 -7.24 5.29 -10.37
C PRO A 180 -8.12 5.15 -9.13
N ALA A 181 -8.93 4.09 -9.00
CA ALA A 181 -9.98 3.99 -7.99
C ALA A 181 -9.48 4.10 -6.55
N ALA A 182 -8.52 3.29 -6.15
CA ALA A 182 -7.98 3.31 -4.77
C ALA A 182 -7.29 4.64 -4.46
N MET A 183 -6.48 5.14 -5.39
CA MET A 183 -5.76 6.41 -5.26
C MET A 183 -6.72 7.58 -5.03
N THR A 184 -7.78 7.71 -5.83
CA THR A 184 -8.76 8.82 -5.69
C THR A 184 -9.49 8.78 -4.36
N MET A 185 -9.79 7.59 -3.82
CA MET A 185 -10.38 7.45 -2.49
C MET A 185 -9.40 7.80 -1.38
N ILE A 186 -8.15 7.35 -1.46
CA ILE A 186 -7.08 7.67 -0.51
C ILE A 186 -6.86 9.18 -0.45
N MET A 187 -6.73 9.81 -1.62
CA MET A 187 -6.54 11.26 -1.72
C MET A 187 -7.79 12.07 -1.34
N GLY A 188 -8.97 11.50 -1.43
CA GLY A 188 -10.21 12.12 -0.99
C GLY A 188 -10.18 12.59 0.47
N ALA A 189 -9.35 11.97 1.32
CA ALA A 189 -9.13 12.39 2.70
C ALA A 189 -8.61 13.84 2.81
N ASN A 190 -7.89 14.36 1.80
CA ASN A 190 -7.49 15.77 1.71
C ASN A 190 -8.69 16.73 1.78
N TYR A 191 -9.86 16.28 1.35
CA TYR A 191 -11.11 17.05 1.30
C TYR A 191 -12.15 16.58 2.33
N ASN A 192 -11.72 15.79 3.33
CA ASN A 192 -12.60 15.17 4.33
C ASN A 192 -13.64 14.22 3.72
N ALA A 193 -13.36 13.64 2.55
CA ALA A 193 -14.20 12.62 1.94
C ALA A 193 -14.28 11.38 2.86
N GLN A 194 -15.47 10.88 3.08
CA GLN A 194 -15.71 9.73 3.95
C GLN A 194 -16.15 8.48 3.16
N PHE A 195 -16.77 8.68 2.01
CA PHE A 195 -17.35 7.67 1.14
C PHE A 195 -18.41 6.78 1.82
N PHE A 196 -18.12 6.26 3.02
CA PHE A 196 -18.99 5.30 3.70
C PHE A 196 -19.55 5.86 5.01
N ARG A 197 -20.82 5.60 5.26
CA ARG A 197 -21.54 5.95 6.50
C ARG A 197 -22.14 4.69 7.12
N GLY A 198 -22.39 4.74 8.44
CA GLY A 198 -23.03 3.64 9.15
C GLY A 198 -22.14 2.41 9.33
N LEU A 199 -20.81 2.58 9.38
CA LEU A 199 -19.84 1.47 9.50
C LEU A 199 -20.08 0.56 10.71
N THR A 200 -20.70 1.10 11.77
CA THR A 200 -21.02 0.37 13.02
C THR A 200 -22.49 -0.05 13.11
N SER A 201 -23.33 0.28 12.12
CA SER A 201 -24.75 -0.04 12.15
C SER A 201 -25.02 -1.51 11.80
N SER A 202 -26.11 -2.07 12.33
CA SER A 202 -26.57 -3.42 11.99
C SER A 202 -27.00 -3.57 10.53
N SER A 203 -27.44 -2.46 9.90
CA SER A 203 -27.78 -2.42 8.46
C SER A 203 -26.57 -2.40 7.53
N GLY A 204 -25.36 -2.26 8.08
CA GLY A 204 -24.13 -2.19 7.32
C GLY A 204 -23.83 -0.80 6.76
N ALA A 205 -22.70 -0.68 6.08
CA ALA A 205 -22.25 0.56 5.48
C ALA A 205 -23.11 0.96 4.27
N SER A 206 -23.39 2.25 4.16
CA SER A 206 -23.97 2.87 2.95
C SER A 206 -22.93 3.75 2.26
N LEU A 207 -22.92 3.75 0.91
CA LEU A 207 -22.05 4.64 0.13
C LEU A 207 -22.69 6.01 0.02
N TYR A 208 -21.90 7.04 0.29
CA TYR A 208 -22.27 8.46 0.10
C TYR A 208 -21.23 9.12 -0.81
N ILE A 209 -21.69 9.78 -1.86
CA ILE A 209 -20.86 10.56 -2.77
C ILE A 209 -21.38 11.98 -2.83
N GLY A 210 -20.65 12.91 -2.24
CA GLY A 210 -20.89 14.34 -2.27
C GLY A 210 -19.74 15.10 -2.94
N LYS A 211 -19.67 16.42 -2.69
CA LYS A 211 -18.61 17.27 -3.25
C LYS A 211 -17.21 16.81 -2.81
N PRO A 212 -16.95 16.50 -1.51
CA PRO A 212 -15.62 16.07 -1.08
C PRO A 212 -15.12 14.80 -1.79
N GLU A 213 -16.00 13.83 -2.04
CA GLU A 213 -15.66 12.56 -2.68
C GLU A 213 -15.35 12.72 -4.18
N LEU A 214 -15.82 13.81 -4.80
CA LEU A 214 -15.64 14.10 -6.23
C LEU A 214 -14.52 15.11 -6.52
N GLU A 215 -13.93 15.76 -5.52
CA GLU A 215 -12.89 16.78 -5.71
C GLU A 215 -11.67 16.25 -6.45
N VAL A 216 -11.09 15.14 -5.99
CA VAL A 216 -9.88 14.58 -6.63
C VAL A 216 -10.14 14.13 -8.07
N PRO A 217 -11.18 13.34 -8.38
CA PRO A 217 -11.48 12.99 -9.77
C PRO A 217 -11.71 14.19 -10.67
N SER A 218 -12.43 15.24 -10.18
CA SER A 218 -12.70 16.44 -10.96
C SER A 218 -11.41 17.21 -11.27
N ARG A 219 -10.51 17.35 -10.31
CA ARG A 219 -9.22 18.02 -10.50
C ARG A 219 -8.34 17.31 -11.52
N ILE A 220 -8.30 15.97 -11.47
CA ILE A 220 -7.56 15.16 -12.45
C ILE A 220 -8.15 15.39 -13.85
N TRP A 221 -9.49 15.38 -13.98
CA TRP A 221 -10.18 15.62 -15.23
C TRP A 221 -9.85 17.00 -15.82
N ASP A 222 -9.90 18.05 -14.98
CA ASP A 222 -9.53 19.40 -15.37
C ASP A 222 -8.08 19.50 -15.86
N MET A 223 -7.14 18.86 -15.16
CA MET A 223 -5.73 18.86 -15.56
C MET A 223 -5.49 18.12 -16.88
N ILE A 224 -6.34 17.13 -17.23
CA ILE A 224 -6.27 16.42 -18.51
C ILE A 224 -6.86 17.27 -19.63
N TYR A 225 -8.09 17.80 -19.45
CA TYR A 225 -8.89 18.35 -20.56
C TYR A 225 -8.90 19.88 -20.62
N THR A 226 -8.91 20.56 -19.48
CA THR A 226 -8.92 22.02 -19.40
C THR A 226 -7.51 22.58 -19.46
N ASP A 227 -6.63 22.11 -18.58
CA ASP A 227 -5.26 22.62 -18.44
C ASP A 227 -4.29 21.96 -19.42
N LYS A 228 -4.61 20.74 -19.86
CA LYS A 228 -3.77 19.92 -20.74
C LYS A 228 -2.36 19.72 -20.18
N SER A 229 -2.24 19.70 -18.86
CA SER A 229 -0.98 19.62 -18.12
C SER A 229 -0.58 18.20 -17.75
N ILE A 230 -1.51 17.23 -17.84
CA ILE A 230 -1.25 15.79 -17.71
C ILE A 230 -1.06 15.19 -19.11
N ASP A 231 -0.02 14.37 -19.28
CA ASP A 231 0.17 13.59 -20.52
C ASP A 231 -1.05 12.67 -20.76
N PRO A 232 -1.75 12.76 -21.90
CA PRO A 232 -2.89 11.90 -22.21
C PRO A 232 -2.58 10.40 -22.13
N ALA A 233 -1.32 9.99 -22.37
CA ALA A 233 -0.88 8.61 -22.20
C ALA A 233 -1.03 8.10 -20.76
N ALA A 234 -1.11 8.98 -19.76
CA ALA A 234 -1.34 8.67 -18.35
C ALA A 234 -2.57 7.78 -18.14
N LEU A 235 -3.62 7.91 -18.94
CA LEU A 235 -4.86 7.13 -18.87
C LEU A 235 -4.64 5.62 -19.06
N SER A 236 -3.55 5.22 -19.71
CA SER A 236 -3.17 3.82 -19.94
C SER A 236 -1.98 3.36 -19.10
N MET A 237 -1.28 4.29 -18.43
CA MET A 237 -0.08 3.97 -17.64
C MET A 237 -0.44 3.25 -16.34
N SER A 238 0.36 2.25 -15.97
CA SER A 238 0.38 1.68 -14.62
C SER A 238 0.89 2.69 -13.59
N GLY A 239 0.81 2.38 -12.30
CA GLY A 239 1.31 3.28 -11.26
C GLY A 239 2.76 3.72 -11.42
N ALA A 240 3.66 2.81 -11.86
CA ALA A 240 5.08 3.12 -12.16
C ALA A 240 5.32 3.54 -13.61
N GLY A 241 4.31 3.49 -14.48
CA GLY A 241 4.42 3.81 -15.91
C GLY A 241 5.02 5.17 -16.24
N PRO A 242 4.80 6.23 -15.45
CA PRO A 242 5.40 7.54 -15.67
C PRO A 242 6.93 7.61 -15.47
N VAL A 243 7.54 6.68 -14.72
CA VAL A 243 8.96 6.76 -14.29
C VAL A 243 9.94 6.88 -15.45
N PRO A 244 9.87 6.08 -16.53
CA PRO A 244 10.81 6.23 -17.63
C PRO A 244 10.77 7.60 -18.30
N GLY A 245 9.57 8.18 -18.49
CA GLY A 245 9.41 9.53 -19.03
C GLY A 245 9.90 10.62 -18.07
N PHE A 246 9.77 10.42 -16.77
CA PHE A 246 10.29 11.31 -15.73
C PHE A 246 11.83 11.35 -15.76
N LEU A 247 12.48 10.19 -15.79
CA LEU A 247 13.93 10.08 -15.90
C LEU A 247 14.47 10.66 -17.22
N ALA A 248 13.70 10.55 -18.31
CA ALA A 248 14.03 11.16 -19.59
C ALA A 248 13.74 12.68 -19.65
N GLY A 249 13.25 13.29 -18.57
CA GLY A 249 12.93 14.72 -18.52
C GLY A 249 11.70 15.13 -19.35
N LYS A 250 10.84 14.18 -19.73
CA LYS A 250 9.56 14.44 -20.39
C LYS A 250 8.55 15.09 -19.44
N TYR A 251 8.65 14.78 -18.15
CA TYR A 251 7.82 15.30 -17.08
C TYR A 251 8.65 16.01 -16.04
N ALA A 252 8.20 17.19 -15.58
CA ALA A 252 8.82 17.87 -14.44
C ALA A 252 8.42 17.24 -13.12
N MET A 253 7.25 16.62 -13.09
CA MET A 253 6.68 15.93 -11.92
C MET A 253 6.02 14.62 -12.34
N ILE A 254 6.00 13.65 -11.45
CA ILE A 254 5.06 12.52 -11.53
C ILE A 254 4.30 12.40 -10.22
N PHE A 255 3.03 12.05 -10.29
CA PHE A 255 2.24 11.73 -9.10
C PHE A 255 2.10 10.21 -9.03
N ALA A 256 2.63 9.64 -7.97
CA ALA A 256 2.67 8.19 -7.80
C ALA A 256 2.61 7.78 -6.33
N ALA A 257 2.34 6.50 -6.08
CA ALA A 257 2.51 5.93 -4.75
C ALA A 257 4.00 5.77 -4.40
N SER A 258 4.32 5.83 -3.12
CA SER A 258 5.70 5.83 -2.61
C SER A 258 6.52 4.61 -3.01
N TYR A 259 5.89 3.48 -3.32
CA TYR A 259 6.62 2.27 -3.77
C TYR A 259 7.51 2.52 -5.01
N VAL A 260 7.19 3.54 -5.79
CA VAL A 260 8.01 3.95 -6.95
C VAL A 260 9.41 4.39 -6.51
N ALA A 261 9.58 4.89 -5.29
CA ALA A 261 10.84 5.43 -4.79
C ALA A 261 11.98 4.40 -4.77
N ALA A 262 11.69 3.12 -4.52
CA ALA A 262 12.71 2.09 -4.39
C ALA A 262 13.48 1.89 -5.71
N ASP A 263 12.76 1.66 -6.81
CA ASP A 263 13.37 1.48 -8.12
C ASP A 263 13.82 2.81 -8.75
N LEU A 264 13.08 3.91 -8.47
CA LEU A 264 13.45 5.26 -8.93
C LEU A 264 14.79 5.70 -8.36
N ASP A 265 15.06 5.45 -7.07
CA ASP A 265 16.33 5.84 -6.42
C ASP A 265 17.54 5.18 -7.13
N VAL A 266 17.42 3.90 -7.47
CA VAL A 266 18.45 3.16 -8.19
C VAL A 266 18.63 3.69 -9.62
N ALA A 267 17.54 3.85 -10.35
CA ALA A 267 17.56 4.29 -11.75
C ALA A 267 18.00 5.76 -11.88
N ALA A 268 17.56 6.63 -10.99
CA ALA A 268 17.96 8.03 -10.96
C ALA A 268 19.46 8.21 -10.67
N LYS A 269 20.00 7.44 -9.72
CA LYS A 269 21.43 7.44 -9.42
C LYS A 269 22.26 7.01 -10.63
N ALA A 270 21.84 5.96 -11.33
CA ALA A 270 22.49 5.48 -12.53
C ALA A 270 22.45 6.50 -13.70
N ALA A 271 21.36 7.29 -13.77
CA ALA A 271 21.15 8.30 -14.81
C ALA A 271 21.71 9.68 -14.45
N GLY A 272 22.27 9.89 -13.24
CA GLY A 272 22.64 11.23 -12.75
C GLY A 272 21.43 12.17 -12.60
N PHE A 273 20.24 11.66 -12.33
CA PHE A 273 19.01 12.40 -12.26
C PHE A 273 18.66 12.78 -10.82
N ASN A 274 18.43 14.07 -10.59
CA ASN A 274 18.13 14.61 -9.27
C ASN A 274 16.62 14.66 -9.04
N TRP A 275 16.12 13.90 -8.06
CA TRP A 275 14.73 13.88 -7.69
C TRP A 275 14.51 14.11 -6.19
N THR A 276 13.32 14.53 -5.83
CA THR A 276 12.83 14.55 -4.45
C THR A 276 11.34 14.26 -4.42
N ALA A 277 10.82 13.82 -3.26
CA ALA A 277 9.38 13.85 -3.00
C ALA A 277 8.99 15.23 -2.45
N LEU A 278 7.84 15.74 -2.87
CA LEU A 278 7.23 16.90 -2.24
C LEU A 278 6.42 16.46 -1.01
N PRO A 279 6.28 17.31 0.01
CA PRO A 279 5.31 17.07 1.08
C PRO A 279 3.91 16.85 0.51
N LEU A 280 3.08 16.07 1.20
CA LEU A 280 1.73 15.72 0.74
C LEU A 280 0.93 16.96 0.33
N LEU A 281 0.29 16.92 -0.82
CA LEU A 281 -0.56 18.00 -1.29
C LEU A 281 -1.67 18.32 -0.29
N LYS A 282 -2.03 19.59 -0.18
CA LYS A 282 -3.05 20.09 0.74
C LYS A 282 -4.32 20.46 -0.03
N GLY A 283 -5.44 19.85 0.35
CA GLY A 283 -6.78 20.33 0.05
C GLY A 283 -7.29 21.20 1.22
N VAL A 284 -8.34 20.76 1.90
CA VAL A 284 -8.76 21.31 3.21
C VAL A 284 -7.73 20.95 4.29
N ASN A 285 -7.09 19.80 4.15
CA ASN A 285 -5.99 19.30 4.96
C ASN A 285 -5.03 18.50 4.07
N ASN A 286 -3.94 17.94 4.63
CA ASN A 286 -2.98 17.10 3.91
C ASN A 286 -3.09 15.61 4.24
N LYS A 287 -4.19 15.15 4.86
CA LYS A 287 -4.37 13.75 5.26
C LYS A 287 -4.60 12.86 4.06
N GLN A 288 -4.10 11.64 4.13
CA GLN A 288 -4.40 10.56 3.19
C GLN A 288 -4.96 9.34 3.92
N GLY A 289 -5.79 8.56 3.24
CA GLY A 289 -6.31 7.31 3.80
C GLY A 289 -5.24 6.23 3.77
N ALA A 290 -5.01 5.54 4.89
CA ALA A 290 -4.11 4.40 4.95
C ALA A 290 -4.83 3.09 4.60
N ASN A 291 -4.23 2.28 3.74
CA ASN A 291 -4.61 0.89 3.48
C ASN A 291 -3.34 0.04 3.62
N PRO A 292 -2.93 -0.30 4.85
CA PRO A 292 -1.68 -1.00 5.07
C PRO A 292 -1.74 -2.43 4.55
N GLN A 293 -0.58 -2.96 4.21
CA GLN A 293 -0.38 -4.39 4.08
C GLN A 293 -0.40 -5.04 5.46
N THR A 294 -0.81 -6.29 5.53
CA THR A 294 -0.88 -7.06 6.77
C THR A 294 -0.29 -8.44 6.58
N LEU A 295 0.17 -9.02 7.68
CA LEU A 295 0.48 -10.44 7.79
C LEU A 295 -0.58 -11.12 8.64
N SER A 296 -1.12 -12.21 8.14
CA SER A 296 -2.18 -12.98 8.79
C SER A 296 -1.82 -14.46 8.89
N VAL A 297 -2.39 -15.12 9.88
CA VAL A 297 -2.30 -16.57 10.06
C VAL A 297 -3.62 -17.21 9.66
N SER A 298 -3.57 -18.21 8.80
CA SER A 298 -4.74 -19.02 8.45
C SER A 298 -5.25 -19.80 9.67
N LYS A 299 -6.55 -19.87 9.88
CA LYS A 299 -7.16 -20.76 10.86
C LYS A 299 -6.96 -22.24 10.52
N GLN A 300 -6.66 -22.55 9.26
CA GLN A 300 -6.33 -23.91 8.79
C GLN A 300 -4.90 -24.33 9.12
N SER A 301 -4.04 -23.39 9.54
CA SER A 301 -2.68 -23.71 9.98
C SER A 301 -2.69 -24.65 11.17
N LYS A 302 -1.85 -25.67 11.13
CA LYS A 302 -1.60 -26.57 12.26
C LYS A 302 -0.64 -25.94 13.30
N TYR A 303 0.00 -24.81 12.94
CA TYR A 303 1.09 -24.20 13.72
C TYR A 303 0.85 -22.70 13.99
N PRO A 304 -0.36 -22.28 14.45
CA PRO A 304 -0.70 -20.85 14.53
C PRO A 304 0.20 -20.05 15.47
N LYS A 305 0.72 -20.66 16.53
CA LYS A 305 1.64 -19.98 17.46
C LYS A 305 3.01 -19.73 16.83
N GLN A 306 3.56 -20.70 16.10
CA GLN A 306 4.84 -20.58 15.41
C GLN A 306 4.71 -19.60 14.24
N ALA A 307 3.60 -19.64 13.50
CA ALA A 307 3.28 -18.69 12.46
C ALA A 307 3.20 -17.25 12.98
N ALA A 308 2.52 -17.03 14.11
CA ALA A 308 2.47 -15.72 14.74
C ALA A 308 3.84 -15.27 15.28
N ALA A 309 4.67 -16.20 15.78
CA ALA A 309 6.04 -15.89 16.20
C ALA A 309 6.91 -15.44 15.01
N PHE A 310 6.76 -16.07 13.85
CA PHE A 310 7.42 -15.63 12.62
C PHE A 310 6.94 -14.24 12.19
N ILE A 311 5.63 -13.94 12.22
CA ILE A 311 5.11 -12.60 11.96
C ILE A 311 5.77 -11.58 12.88
N ARG A 312 5.87 -11.88 14.18
CA ARG A 312 6.52 -10.99 15.14
C ARG A 312 8.02 -10.79 14.84
N PHE A 313 8.70 -11.82 14.33
CA PHE A 313 10.09 -11.70 13.88
C PHE A 313 10.22 -10.79 12.66
N MET A 314 9.33 -10.88 11.68
CA MET A 314 9.27 -9.96 10.54
C MET A 314 9.02 -8.51 10.97
N LEU A 315 8.25 -8.30 12.05
CA LEU A 315 7.93 -6.96 12.59
C LEU A 315 9.01 -6.40 13.52
N GLN A 316 10.14 -7.07 13.71
CA GLN A 316 11.30 -6.47 14.39
C GLN A 316 11.83 -5.27 13.60
N ASP A 317 12.30 -4.25 14.31
CA ASP A 317 12.62 -2.95 13.73
C ASP A 317 13.56 -3.01 12.52
N ALA A 318 14.63 -3.79 12.58
CA ALA A 318 15.56 -3.94 11.46
C ALA A 318 14.92 -4.65 10.25
N ASN A 319 14.19 -5.76 10.50
CA ASN A 319 13.56 -6.56 9.46
C ASN A 319 12.47 -5.77 8.73
N LEU A 320 11.56 -5.16 9.49
CA LEU A 320 10.46 -4.41 8.90
C LEU A 320 10.95 -3.13 8.21
N SER A 321 11.99 -2.47 8.75
CA SER A 321 12.61 -1.32 8.10
C SER A 321 13.19 -1.70 6.73
N GLU A 322 13.97 -2.78 6.67
CA GLU A 322 14.57 -3.26 5.43
C GLU A 322 13.50 -3.67 4.40
N LEU A 323 12.49 -4.43 4.83
CA LEU A 323 11.38 -4.85 3.98
C LEU A 323 10.64 -3.64 3.41
N ALA A 324 10.31 -2.66 4.25
CA ALA A 324 9.59 -1.45 3.84
C ALA A 324 10.40 -0.60 2.86
N LEU A 325 11.70 -0.41 3.10
CA LEU A 325 12.58 0.31 2.18
C LEU A 325 12.76 -0.43 0.85
N GLY A 326 12.84 -1.76 0.89
CA GLY A 326 12.91 -2.60 -0.32
C GLY A 326 11.66 -2.52 -1.18
N GLU A 327 10.52 -2.17 -0.60
CA GLU A 327 9.24 -2.01 -1.29
C GLU A 327 8.85 -0.53 -1.53
N GLY A 328 9.62 0.43 -1.01
CA GLY A 328 9.31 1.85 -1.14
C GLY A 328 8.14 2.30 -0.25
N LEU A 329 7.93 1.62 0.88
CA LEU A 329 6.79 1.85 1.77
C LEU A 329 7.22 2.38 3.14
N ILE A 330 6.24 2.81 3.92
CA ILE A 330 6.39 3.32 5.27
C ILE A 330 6.11 2.18 6.25
N PRO A 331 7.05 1.79 7.11
CA PRO A 331 6.84 0.71 8.07
C PRO A 331 5.87 1.14 9.18
N SER A 332 5.10 0.18 9.70
CA SER A 332 4.01 0.43 10.65
C SER A 332 4.47 0.65 12.09
N THR A 333 5.67 0.19 12.48
CA THR A 333 6.15 0.36 13.86
C THR A 333 7.02 1.60 14.00
N LYS A 334 6.93 2.27 15.17
CA LYS A 334 7.75 3.45 15.46
C LYS A 334 9.26 3.17 15.39
N GLY A 335 9.69 2.00 15.85
CA GLY A 335 11.10 1.63 15.82
C GLY A 335 11.60 1.37 14.40
N SER A 336 10.80 0.67 13.57
CA SER A 336 11.14 0.44 12.17
C SER A 336 11.16 1.74 11.36
N LEU A 337 10.25 2.67 11.63
CA LEU A 337 10.25 4.00 10.99
C LEU A 337 11.52 4.78 11.35
N LYS A 338 11.90 4.78 12.63
CA LYS A 338 13.15 5.39 13.08
C LYS A 338 14.37 4.78 12.38
N SER A 339 14.41 3.46 12.25
CA SER A 339 15.48 2.74 11.54
C SER A 339 15.53 3.08 10.05
N ALA A 340 14.36 3.17 9.40
CA ALA A 340 14.26 3.56 7.99
C ALA A 340 14.76 4.99 7.75
N LEU A 341 14.34 5.95 8.59
CA LEU A 341 14.81 7.34 8.56
C LEU A 341 16.32 7.43 8.74
N ALA A 342 16.89 6.68 9.67
CA ALA A 342 18.35 6.64 9.87
C ALA A 342 19.09 6.09 8.64
N THR A 343 18.53 5.08 7.97
CA THR A 343 19.12 4.50 6.76
C THR A 343 19.06 5.46 5.57
N LYS A 344 18.01 6.28 5.46
CA LYS A 344 17.74 7.18 4.32
C LYS A 344 18.00 8.66 4.63
N LYS A 345 18.69 8.97 5.73
CA LYS A 345 18.93 10.35 6.21
C LYS A 345 19.55 11.32 5.19
N ASP A 346 20.31 10.79 4.23
CA ASP A 346 21.00 11.58 3.20
C ASP A 346 20.18 11.72 1.90
N SER A 347 18.94 11.24 1.89
CA SER A 347 18.02 11.32 0.75
C SER A 347 16.79 12.15 1.13
N ALA A 348 16.74 13.39 0.65
CA ALA A 348 15.62 14.29 0.94
C ALA A 348 14.26 13.72 0.49
N GLY A 349 14.21 13.06 -0.66
CA GLY A 349 12.98 12.42 -1.17
C GLY A 349 12.49 11.28 -0.27
N TRP A 350 13.40 10.42 0.19
CA TRP A 350 13.04 9.34 1.11
C TRP A 350 12.63 9.84 2.49
N THR A 351 13.37 10.81 3.04
CA THR A 351 13.03 11.41 4.33
C THR A 351 11.61 11.98 4.28
N GLN A 352 11.28 12.72 3.21
CA GLN A 352 9.93 13.26 3.05
C GLN A 352 8.85 12.17 2.97
N ILE A 353 9.08 11.10 2.19
CA ILE A 353 8.13 9.98 2.08
C ILE A 353 7.87 9.34 3.45
N LEU A 354 8.92 9.12 4.25
CA LEU A 354 8.81 8.50 5.56
C LEU A 354 8.10 9.41 6.58
N ASP A 355 8.39 10.72 6.54
CA ASP A 355 7.74 11.73 7.39
C ASP A 355 6.26 11.91 7.04
N ASP A 356 5.89 11.74 5.77
CA ASP A 356 4.49 11.78 5.30
C ASP A 356 3.60 10.72 5.98
N GLY A 357 4.20 9.69 6.55
CA GLY A 357 3.50 8.67 7.33
C GLY A 357 2.68 9.20 8.50
N GLU A 358 3.07 10.35 9.08
CA GLU A 358 2.34 10.99 10.17
C GLU A 358 0.97 11.56 9.74
N ALA A 359 0.80 11.88 8.46
CA ALA A 359 -0.45 12.39 7.90
C ALA A 359 -1.44 11.27 7.49
N LEU A 360 -1.07 10.00 7.67
CA LEU A 360 -1.92 8.88 7.34
C LEU A 360 -3.04 8.71 8.37
N ALA A 361 -4.26 8.62 7.87
CA ALA A 361 -5.47 8.36 8.64
C ALA A 361 -6.09 7.02 8.21
N LEU A 362 -6.87 6.42 9.10
CA LEU A 362 -7.66 5.24 8.76
C LEU A 362 -8.55 5.54 7.54
N ALA A 363 -8.41 4.75 6.48
CA ALA A 363 -9.29 4.84 5.33
C ALA A 363 -10.63 4.13 5.64
N PRO A 364 -11.78 4.81 5.60
CA PRO A 364 -13.07 4.22 5.97
C PRO A 364 -13.43 2.97 5.17
N PHE A 365 -12.96 2.87 3.93
CA PHE A 365 -13.24 1.72 3.06
C PHE A 365 -12.63 0.40 3.58
N THR A 366 -11.56 0.45 4.38
CA THR A 366 -10.95 -0.75 4.97
C THR A 366 -11.89 -1.45 5.97
N LEU A 367 -12.92 -0.76 6.43
CA LEU A 367 -13.94 -1.28 7.35
C LEU A 367 -15.22 -1.76 6.63
N VAL A 368 -15.21 -1.81 5.29
CA VAL A 368 -16.38 -2.17 4.47
C VAL A 368 -16.15 -3.50 3.77
N PRO A 369 -16.83 -4.59 4.18
CA PRO A 369 -16.59 -5.92 3.63
C PRO A 369 -16.78 -6.04 2.11
N LYS A 370 -17.75 -5.28 1.56
CA LYS A 370 -18.05 -5.28 0.12
C LYS A 370 -17.09 -4.39 -0.70
N TYR A 371 -16.17 -3.68 -0.03
CA TYR A 371 -15.34 -2.67 -0.69
C TYR A 371 -14.55 -3.24 -1.85
N GLN A 372 -13.85 -4.34 -1.65
CA GLN A 372 -12.97 -4.89 -2.69
C GLN A 372 -13.76 -5.24 -3.95
N LYS A 373 -14.87 -5.99 -3.80
CA LYS A 373 -15.73 -6.36 -4.92
C LYS A 373 -16.30 -5.12 -5.61
N TRP A 374 -16.80 -4.15 -4.85
CA TRP A 374 -17.32 -2.90 -5.42
C TRP A 374 -16.23 -2.09 -6.12
N LYS A 375 -15.05 -1.96 -5.53
CA LYS A 375 -13.93 -1.26 -6.13
C LYS A 375 -13.60 -1.85 -7.50
N ASP A 376 -13.45 -3.16 -7.59
CA ASP A 376 -12.98 -3.83 -8.81
C ASP A 376 -14.06 -3.90 -9.90
N THR A 377 -15.33 -4.15 -9.53
CA THR A 377 -16.40 -4.37 -10.51
C THR A 377 -17.20 -3.11 -10.85
N VAL A 378 -17.15 -2.06 -10.03
CA VAL A 378 -17.95 -0.84 -10.20
C VAL A 378 -17.10 0.41 -10.26
N LEU A 379 -16.35 0.71 -9.17
CA LEU A 379 -15.65 1.98 -9.06
C LEU A 379 -14.55 2.12 -10.11
N GLN A 380 -13.72 1.09 -10.26
CA GLN A 380 -12.58 1.12 -11.18
C GLN A 380 -13.02 1.33 -12.64
N PRO A 381 -13.97 0.58 -13.22
CA PRO A 381 -14.44 0.81 -14.58
C PRO A 381 -15.11 2.18 -14.76
N ALA A 382 -15.95 2.60 -13.80
CA ALA A 382 -16.62 3.89 -13.88
C ALA A 382 -15.64 5.07 -13.82
N MET A 383 -14.64 5.00 -12.95
CA MET A 383 -13.61 6.03 -12.82
C MET A 383 -12.75 6.13 -14.09
N GLN A 384 -12.37 4.98 -14.67
CA GLN A 384 -11.67 4.97 -15.96
C GLN A 384 -12.48 5.63 -17.06
N GLN A 385 -13.77 5.30 -17.18
CA GLN A 385 -14.64 5.91 -18.19
C GLN A 385 -14.81 7.41 -17.98
N TYR A 386 -14.89 7.86 -16.73
CA TYR A 386 -14.95 9.29 -16.42
C TYR A 386 -13.65 10.00 -16.81
N LEU A 387 -12.51 9.51 -16.41
CA LEU A 387 -11.22 10.10 -16.73
C LEU A 387 -10.88 10.01 -18.23
N GLN A 388 -11.50 9.09 -18.98
CA GLN A 388 -11.45 9.05 -20.45
C GLN A 388 -12.45 9.99 -21.12
N GLY A 389 -13.24 10.77 -20.37
CA GLY A 389 -14.25 11.68 -20.90
C GLY A 389 -15.49 10.98 -21.48
N LYS A 390 -15.68 9.67 -21.24
CA LYS A 390 -16.78 8.86 -21.78
C LYS A 390 -18.08 9.02 -21.02
N ILE A 391 -18.02 9.41 -19.75
CA ILE A 391 -19.18 9.65 -18.89
C ILE A 391 -18.99 10.97 -18.12
N SER A 392 -20.11 11.60 -17.76
CA SER A 392 -20.09 12.80 -16.93
C SER A 392 -19.78 12.48 -15.46
N LEU A 393 -19.43 13.54 -14.68
CA LEU A 393 -19.26 13.43 -13.23
C LEU A 393 -20.53 12.97 -12.52
N ALA A 394 -21.69 13.40 -12.99
CA ALA A 394 -23.00 12.98 -12.49
C ALA A 394 -23.24 11.48 -12.72
N GLU A 395 -22.88 10.99 -13.89
CA GLU A 395 -23.00 9.56 -14.23
C GLU A 395 -22.01 8.73 -13.43
N LEU A 396 -20.76 9.21 -13.22
CA LEU A 396 -19.80 8.55 -12.33
C LEU A 396 -20.40 8.37 -10.92
N LYS A 397 -20.93 9.46 -10.33
CA LYS A 397 -21.59 9.41 -9.03
C LYS A 397 -22.73 8.38 -8.99
N LYS A 398 -23.60 8.43 -9.98
CA LYS A 398 -24.77 7.52 -10.09
C LYS A 398 -24.33 6.07 -10.12
N ARG A 399 -23.37 5.70 -10.98
CA ARG A 399 -22.86 4.33 -11.10
C ARG A 399 -22.22 3.82 -9.83
N GLN A 400 -21.45 4.66 -9.13
CA GLN A 400 -20.84 4.29 -7.85
C GLN A 400 -21.92 3.92 -6.83
N VAL A 401 -22.94 4.76 -6.66
CA VAL A 401 -23.98 4.58 -5.65
C VAL A 401 -24.88 3.38 -5.99
N ASP A 402 -25.35 3.29 -7.22
CA ASP A 402 -26.25 2.22 -7.66
C ASP A 402 -25.53 0.86 -7.67
N GLY A 403 -24.28 0.84 -8.14
CA GLY A 403 -23.47 -0.37 -8.14
C GLY A 403 -23.15 -0.87 -6.72
N PHE A 404 -22.89 0.02 -5.76
CA PHE A 404 -22.68 -0.40 -4.37
C PHE A 404 -23.93 -1.04 -3.76
N LYS A 405 -25.11 -0.49 -4.05
CA LYS A 405 -26.40 -1.08 -3.60
C LYS A 405 -26.65 -2.45 -4.22
N ALA A 406 -26.23 -2.67 -5.46
CA ALA A 406 -26.46 -3.91 -6.20
C ALA A 406 -25.54 -5.07 -5.75
N ILE A 407 -24.40 -4.77 -5.13
CA ILE A 407 -23.47 -5.79 -4.62
C ILE A 407 -24.05 -6.45 -3.36
N ARG A 408 -24.24 -7.74 -3.45
CA ARG A 408 -24.73 -8.63 -2.39
C ARG A 408 -23.57 -9.28 -1.63
#